data_230dad58d94851b35e3c33cf40ab31d8
#
_entry.id   230dad58d94851b35e3c33cf40ab31d8
#
_cell.length_a   1.000
_cell.length_b   1.000
_cell.length_c   1.000
_cell.angle_alpha   90.00
_cell.angle_beta   90.00
_cell.angle_gamma   90.00
#
_symmetry.space_group_name_H-M   'P 1'
#
loop_
_entity.id
_entity.type
_entity.pdbx_description
1 polymer ?
#
loop_
_entity_poly.entity_id
_entity_poly.type
_entity_poly.pdbx_seq_one_letter_code
_entity_poly.pdbx_strand_id
1 'polypeptide(L)'
;MSFLQLTGVTKFYGDTCAVSSMNLSVEKCEFVSLLGPSGCGKTTTLQMVAGFEAVTQGRIELDGRDITHAKANTRGLGIVFQTYALFPHMTVRDNVSFGLEMRKLPKAERRERVRDALALVHLEAHADKYPRELSGGQRQRVALARALVIEPPVLLLDEPLSNLDAKLREEMQFELRQIQRKVGTTTVMVTHDQSEAMSISDRVVVMEGGRATQIDHPHNVYEHPRTRFISTFVGKANLLEGRINGDSPRQTVRIGALSVDVADAGFRAGASVLLSVRPEKLQLVASGSGRLDGEVGERFFLGSQWLYRVATPIGDLMVLCPNDGRDALEEGAHAAVDWPDHCTRLLPADDETVVAEVAA
;
A
#
# COMPACT_ATOMS: atom_id res chain seq x y z
N MET A 1 22.75 -1.01 5.89
CA MET A 1 22.55 -2.43 6.30
C MET A 1 21.10 -2.55 6.69
N SER A 2 20.38 -3.55 6.15
CA SER A 2 18.95 -3.72 6.46
C SER A 2 18.77 -4.04 7.95
N PHE A 3 17.71 -3.47 8.55
CA PHE A 3 17.41 -3.64 9.97
C PHE A 3 16.49 -4.84 10.20
N LEU A 4 15.48 -5.03 9.34
CA LEU A 4 14.67 -6.25 9.29
C LEU A 4 14.82 -6.85 7.89
N GLN A 5 15.21 -8.12 7.81
CA GLN A 5 15.41 -8.81 6.53
C GLN A 5 14.66 -10.14 6.47
N LEU A 6 13.92 -10.32 5.40
CA LEU A 6 13.28 -11.57 5.02
C LEU A 6 14.02 -12.09 3.79
N THR A 7 14.50 -13.34 3.82
CA THR A 7 15.23 -13.95 2.71
C THR A 7 14.57 -15.28 2.35
N GLY A 8 13.93 -15.35 1.18
CA GLY A 8 13.27 -16.55 0.66
C GLY A 8 12.15 -17.08 1.56
N VAL A 9 11.52 -16.21 2.35
CA VAL A 9 10.52 -16.64 3.35
C VAL A 9 9.30 -17.23 2.66
N THR A 10 9.00 -18.48 2.99
CA THR A 10 7.92 -19.27 2.37
C THR A 10 7.05 -19.91 3.45
N LYS A 11 5.73 -19.90 3.23
CA LYS A 11 4.75 -20.51 4.13
C LYS A 11 3.82 -21.43 3.36
N PHE A 12 3.74 -22.67 3.79
CA PHE A 12 2.74 -23.63 3.35
C PHE A 12 1.74 -23.95 4.48
N TYR A 13 0.47 -24.08 4.13
CA TYR A 13 -0.60 -24.68 4.93
C TYR A 13 -1.10 -25.93 4.20
N GLY A 14 -0.63 -27.10 4.61
CA GLY A 14 -0.80 -28.33 3.81
C GLY A 14 -0.19 -28.14 2.42
N ASP A 15 -0.97 -28.32 1.37
CA ASP A 15 -0.53 -28.16 -0.02
C ASP A 15 -0.66 -26.71 -0.55
N THR A 16 -1.25 -25.81 0.25
CA THR A 16 -1.47 -24.43 -0.18
C THR A 16 -0.28 -23.55 0.18
N CYS A 17 0.35 -22.94 -0.83
CA CYS A 17 1.41 -21.95 -0.66
C CYS A 17 0.78 -20.57 -0.38
N ALA A 18 0.82 -20.13 0.86
CA ALA A 18 0.29 -18.82 1.26
C ALA A 18 1.27 -17.67 1.05
N VAL A 19 2.57 -17.93 1.18
CA VAL A 19 3.66 -16.99 0.89
C VAL A 19 4.77 -17.75 0.20
N SER A 20 5.23 -17.24 -0.94
CA SER A 20 6.24 -17.88 -1.79
C SER A 20 7.46 -17.00 -1.95
N SER A 21 8.60 -17.44 -1.40
CA SER A 21 9.91 -16.81 -1.56
C SER A 21 9.93 -15.30 -1.35
N MET A 22 9.31 -14.83 -0.25
CA MET A 22 9.31 -13.42 0.10
C MET A 22 10.72 -12.94 0.43
N ASN A 23 11.18 -11.94 -0.33
CA ASN A 23 12.41 -11.22 -0.08
C ASN A 23 12.06 -9.75 0.24
N LEU A 24 12.44 -9.29 1.41
CA LEU A 24 12.17 -7.93 1.86
C LEU A 24 13.28 -7.45 2.78
N SER A 25 13.85 -6.30 2.46
CA SER A 25 14.81 -5.59 3.29
C SER A 25 14.16 -4.29 3.77
N VAL A 26 14.10 -4.08 5.08
CA VAL A 26 13.56 -2.86 5.70
C VAL A 26 14.68 -2.15 6.45
N GLU A 27 14.82 -0.86 6.19
CA GLU A 27 15.82 -0.02 6.84
C GLU A 27 15.37 0.43 8.24
N LYS A 28 16.31 0.89 9.06
CA LYS A 28 15.97 1.42 10.39
C LYS A 28 15.10 2.68 10.25
N CYS A 29 14.07 2.79 11.08
CA CYS A 29 13.11 3.90 11.09
C CYS A 29 12.25 4.01 9.81
N GLU A 30 12.34 3.04 8.89
CA GLU A 30 11.51 3.00 7.69
C GLU A 30 10.08 2.56 8.00
N PHE A 31 9.12 3.10 7.27
CA PHE A 31 7.72 2.68 7.28
C PHE A 31 7.40 1.94 5.98
N VAL A 32 7.17 0.63 6.07
CA VAL A 32 6.85 -0.23 4.92
C VAL A 32 5.43 -0.76 5.03
N SER A 33 4.64 -0.64 3.96
CA SER A 33 3.31 -1.25 3.88
C SER A 33 3.29 -2.45 2.95
N LEU A 34 2.69 -3.55 3.41
CA LEU A 34 2.31 -4.70 2.59
C LEU A 34 0.89 -4.45 2.06
N LEU A 35 0.76 -4.25 0.76
CA LEU A 35 -0.48 -3.92 0.06
C LEU A 35 -0.85 -5.04 -0.91
N GLY A 36 -2.13 -5.39 -1.02
CA GLY A 36 -2.60 -6.41 -1.96
C GLY A 36 -4.02 -6.86 -1.66
N PRO A 37 -4.64 -7.68 -2.50
CA PRO A 37 -5.99 -8.21 -2.32
C PRO A 37 -6.07 -9.14 -1.11
N SER A 38 -7.29 -9.47 -0.69
CA SER A 38 -7.50 -10.46 0.36
C SER A 38 -6.93 -11.81 -0.02
N GLY A 39 -6.29 -12.49 0.93
CA GLY A 39 -5.72 -13.82 0.72
C GLY A 39 -4.35 -13.86 0.02
N CYS A 40 -3.72 -12.72 -0.33
CA CYS A 40 -2.40 -12.70 -0.98
C CYS A 40 -1.20 -12.90 -0.04
N GLY A 41 -1.40 -13.23 1.25
CA GLY A 41 -0.32 -13.57 2.18
C GLY A 41 0.20 -12.45 3.07
N LYS A 42 -0.37 -11.24 3.06
CA LYS A 42 0.08 -10.07 3.88
C LYS A 42 0.09 -10.37 5.38
N THR A 43 -1.07 -10.71 5.94
CA THR A 43 -1.21 -11.05 7.38
C THR A 43 -0.35 -12.24 7.75
N THR A 44 -0.25 -13.27 6.89
CA THR A 44 0.62 -14.42 7.11
C THR A 44 2.09 -13.99 7.19
N THR A 45 2.54 -13.10 6.30
CA THR A 45 3.90 -12.54 6.33
C THR A 45 4.15 -11.78 7.64
N LEU A 46 3.23 -10.90 8.05
CA LEU A 46 3.33 -10.17 9.30
C LEU A 46 3.35 -11.11 10.51
N GLN A 47 2.53 -12.14 10.53
CA GLN A 47 2.48 -13.14 11.62
C GLN A 47 3.75 -13.99 11.69
N MET A 48 4.39 -14.31 10.56
CA MET A 48 5.72 -14.96 10.54
C MET A 48 6.79 -14.04 11.13
N VAL A 49 6.77 -12.74 10.80
CA VAL A 49 7.69 -11.76 11.43
C VAL A 49 7.42 -11.63 12.92
N ALA A 50 6.15 -11.60 13.34
CA ALA A 50 5.75 -11.55 14.75
C ALA A 50 6.10 -12.84 15.55
N GLY A 51 6.27 -13.97 14.87
CA GLY A 51 6.52 -15.28 15.48
C GLY A 51 5.26 -16.01 15.96
N PHE A 52 4.08 -15.62 15.45
CA PHE A 52 2.82 -16.33 15.66
C PHE A 52 2.63 -17.47 14.67
N GLU A 53 3.23 -17.33 13.48
CA GLU A 53 3.27 -18.36 12.45
C GLU A 53 4.70 -18.83 12.22
N ALA A 54 4.88 -20.14 12.10
CA ALA A 54 6.18 -20.72 11.77
C ALA A 54 6.49 -20.54 10.29
N VAL A 55 7.73 -20.18 9.99
CA VAL A 55 8.27 -20.15 8.63
C VAL A 55 8.49 -21.60 8.15
N THR A 56 8.06 -21.92 6.92
CA THR A 56 8.30 -23.25 6.33
C THR A 56 9.69 -23.32 5.70
N GLN A 57 10.10 -22.24 4.99
CA GLN A 57 11.42 -22.11 4.38
C GLN A 57 11.87 -20.65 4.43
N GLY A 58 13.19 -20.43 4.32
CA GLY A 58 13.76 -19.08 4.34
C GLY A 58 14.13 -18.63 5.74
N ARG A 59 14.46 -17.34 5.86
CA ARG A 59 15.05 -16.77 7.07
C ARG A 59 14.54 -15.37 7.35
N ILE A 60 14.37 -15.04 8.65
CA ILE A 60 14.02 -13.71 9.13
C ILE A 60 15.12 -13.25 10.10
N GLU A 61 15.69 -12.09 9.81
CA GLU A 61 16.75 -11.49 10.62
C GLU A 61 16.33 -10.10 11.10
N LEU A 62 16.63 -9.79 12.34
CA LEU A 62 16.44 -8.47 12.95
C LEU A 62 17.78 -7.99 13.51
N ASP A 63 18.25 -6.85 13.01
CA ASP A 63 19.53 -6.25 13.40
C ASP A 63 20.70 -7.26 13.35
N GLY A 64 20.76 -8.04 12.25
CA GLY A 64 21.74 -9.10 12.02
C GLY A 64 21.54 -10.37 12.85
N ARG A 65 20.52 -10.44 13.70
CA ARG A 65 20.18 -11.61 14.51
C ARG A 65 19.09 -12.44 13.84
N ASP A 66 19.32 -13.74 13.67
CA ASP A 66 18.30 -14.67 13.21
C ASP A 66 17.18 -14.84 14.27
N ILE A 67 15.95 -14.49 13.87
CA ILE A 67 14.75 -14.64 14.69
C ILE A 67 13.74 -15.64 14.09
N THR A 68 14.11 -16.37 13.05
CA THR A 68 13.21 -17.26 12.28
C THR A 68 12.41 -18.19 13.20
N HIS A 69 13.09 -18.86 14.14
CA HIS A 69 12.49 -19.81 15.06
C HIS A 69 12.34 -19.26 16.49
N ALA A 70 12.64 -17.97 16.72
CA ALA A 70 12.47 -17.35 18.02
C ALA A 70 10.98 -17.24 18.38
N LYS A 71 10.63 -17.51 19.66
CA LYS A 71 9.26 -17.35 20.15
C LYS A 71 8.83 -15.88 20.09
N ALA A 72 7.57 -15.59 19.84
CA ALA A 72 7.04 -14.24 19.69
C ALA A 72 7.41 -13.31 20.88
N ASN A 73 7.29 -13.81 22.11
CA ASN A 73 7.59 -13.04 23.32
C ASN A 73 9.08 -12.71 23.51
N THR A 74 9.98 -13.37 22.76
CA THR A 74 11.44 -13.13 22.83
C THR A 74 11.96 -12.24 21.71
N ARG A 75 11.13 -11.93 20.69
CA ARG A 75 11.48 -11.07 19.57
C ARG A 75 11.51 -9.58 19.92
N GLY A 76 10.83 -9.19 21.02
CA GLY A 76 10.77 -7.80 21.49
C GLY A 76 9.94 -6.86 20.64
N LEU A 77 9.20 -7.35 19.65
CA LEU A 77 8.41 -6.57 18.71
C LEU A 77 7.16 -5.98 19.37
N GLY A 78 6.72 -4.81 18.89
CA GLY A 78 5.40 -4.25 19.19
C GLY A 78 4.40 -4.69 18.14
N ILE A 79 3.17 -5.00 18.53
CA ILE A 79 2.13 -5.37 17.58
C ILE A 79 0.79 -4.71 17.90
N VAL A 80 0.11 -4.22 16.87
CA VAL A 80 -1.28 -3.75 16.91
C VAL A 80 -2.09 -4.63 15.98
N PHE A 81 -3.09 -5.32 16.52
CA PHE A 81 -4.00 -6.18 15.78
C PHE A 81 -5.18 -5.40 15.21
N GLN A 82 -5.81 -5.90 14.18
CA GLN A 82 -6.98 -5.34 13.53
C GLN A 82 -8.13 -5.02 14.51
N THR A 83 -8.35 -5.88 15.51
CA THR A 83 -9.37 -5.70 16.56
C THR A 83 -8.86 -4.89 17.75
N TYR A 84 -7.64 -4.32 17.67
CA TYR A 84 -6.92 -3.64 18.76
C TYR A 84 -6.57 -4.55 19.94
N ALA A 85 -7.31 -5.61 20.17
CA ALA A 85 -7.10 -6.63 21.21
C ALA A 85 -6.82 -6.04 22.61
N LEU A 86 -7.55 -4.98 23.01
CA LEU A 86 -7.44 -4.38 24.32
C LEU A 86 -8.06 -5.31 25.36
N PHE A 87 -7.46 -5.35 26.57
CA PHE A 87 -8.01 -6.07 27.70
C PHE A 87 -9.24 -5.34 28.25
N PRO A 88 -10.47 -5.87 28.09
CA PRO A 88 -11.71 -5.12 28.38
C PRO A 88 -11.92 -4.86 29.87
N HIS A 89 -11.28 -5.63 30.73
CA HIS A 89 -11.35 -5.54 32.20
C HIS A 89 -10.26 -4.67 32.84
N MET A 90 -9.38 -4.11 32.00
CA MET A 90 -8.29 -3.20 32.40
C MET A 90 -8.60 -1.77 31.97
N THR A 91 -8.16 -0.80 32.76
CA THR A 91 -8.18 0.61 32.36
C THR A 91 -7.23 0.88 31.19
N VAL A 92 -7.31 2.06 30.57
CA VAL A 92 -6.35 2.51 29.54
C VAL A 92 -4.93 2.47 30.08
N ARG A 93 -4.69 2.99 31.27
CA ARG A 93 -3.40 2.97 31.98
C ARG A 93 -2.87 1.54 32.15
N ASP A 94 -3.73 0.63 32.60
CA ASP A 94 -3.32 -0.75 32.86
C ASP A 94 -3.05 -1.50 31.54
N ASN A 95 -3.85 -1.27 30.50
CA ASN A 95 -3.58 -1.80 29.18
C ASN A 95 -2.20 -1.38 28.68
N VAL A 96 -1.85 -0.09 28.78
CA VAL A 96 -0.54 0.41 28.36
C VAL A 96 0.58 -0.13 29.26
N SER A 97 0.35 -0.22 30.58
CA SER A 97 1.32 -0.72 31.56
C SER A 97 1.65 -2.22 31.39
N PHE A 98 0.75 -2.99 30.81
CA PHE A 98 0.81 -4.46 30.81
C PHE A 98 2.15 -5.03 30.31
N GLY A 99 2.65 -4.54 29.17
CA GLY A 99 3.92 -4.99 28.59
C GLY A 99 5.14 -4.71 29.50
N LEU A 100 5.11 -3.58 30.21
CA LEU A 100 6.15 -3.21 31.16
C LEU A 100 6.09 -4.06 32.43
N GLU A 101 4.89 -4.47 32.85
CA GLU A 101 4.69 -5.41 33.99
C GLU A 101 5.27 -6.79 33.68
N MET A 102 5.00 -7.29 32.49
CA MET A 102 5.57 -8.58 32.05
C MET A 102 7.10 -8.55 32.00
N ARG A 103 7.68 -7.39 31.71
CA ARG A 103 9.14 -7.16 31.78
C ARG A 103 9.66 -6.90 33.21
N LYS A 104 8.79 -6.89 34.21
CA LYS A 104 9.10 -6.68 35.63
C LYS A 104 9.80 -5.34 35.96
N LEU A 105 9.47 -4.28 35.18
CA LEU A 105 10.00 -2.94 35.46
C LEU A 105 9.51 -2.40 36.81
N PRO A 106 10.30 -1.57 37.54
CA PRO A 106 9.91 -0.92 38.75
C PRO A 106 8.66 -0.06 38.58
N LYS A 107 7.79 0.00 39.62
CA LYS A 107 6.51 0.70 39.54
C LYS A 107 6.63 2.19 39.22
N ALA A 108 7.69 2.86 39.70
CA ALA A 108 7.94 4.27 39.43
C ALA A 108 8.24 4.49 37.96
N GLU A 109 9.16 3.71 37.36
CA GLU A 109 9.52 3.77 35.95
C GLU A 109 8.34 3.44 35.04
N ARG A 110 7.53 2.40 35.41
CA ARG A 110 6.31 2.08 34.63
C ARG A 110 5.34 3.26 34.57
N ARG A 111 5.12 3.96 35.70
CA ARG A 111 4.22 5.11 35.78
C ARG A 111 4.69 6.24 34.85
N GLU A 112 5.97 6.51 34.83
CA GLU A 112 6.57 7.53 33.99
C GLU A 112 6.42 7.18 32.50
N ARG A 113 6.84 5.99 32.08
CA ARG A 113 6.73 5.52 30.68
C ARG A 113 5.27 5.47 30.20
N VAL A 114 4.34 5.03 31.04
CA VAL A 114 2.90 5.02 30.70
C VAL A 114 2.36 6.42 30.51
N ARG A 115 2.73 7.38 31.38
CA ARG A 115 2.35 8.79 31.23
C ARG A 115 2.85 9.34 29.89
N ASP A 116 4.11 9.10 29.56
CA ASP A 116 4.73 9.60 28.34
C ASP A 116 4.14 8.94 27.07
N ALA A 117 3.82 7.64 27.14
CA ALA A 117 3.14 6.94 26.06
C ALA A 117 1.70 7.45 25.86
N LEU A 118 0.95 7.78 26.93
CA LEU A 118 -0.38 8.36 26.83
C LEU A 118 -0.34 9.80 26.30
N ALA A 119 0.66 10.59 26.69
CA ALA A 119 0.88 11.93 26.16
C ALA A 119 1.23 11.90 24.67
N LEU A 120 2.00 10.91 24.22
CA LEU A 120 2.35 10.72 22.81
C LEU A 120 1.11 10.53 21.91
N VAL A 121 0.05 9.90 22.42
CA VAL A 121 -1.20 9.62 21.70
C VAL A 121 -2.37 10.51 22.15
N HIS A 122 -2.13 11.56 22.92
CA HIS A 122 -3.12 12.51 23.43
C HIS A 122 -4.28 11.89 24.21
N LEU A 123 -3.98 10.92 25.11
CA LEU A 123 -4.96 10.18 25.90
C LEU A 123 -4.77 10.28 27.41
N GLU A 124 -4.02 11.27 27.94
CA GLU A 124 -3.76 11.45 29.37
C GLU A 124 -5.06 11.57 30.18
N ALA A 125 -6.03 12.33 29.67
CA ALA A 125 -7.33 12.53 30.32
C ALA A 125 -8.22 11.28 30.34
N HIS A 126 -7.84 10.22 29.61
CA HIS A 126 -8.60 8.98 29.50
C HIS A 126 -7.94 7.80 30.22
N ALA A 127 -6.87 8.05 30.98
CA ALA A 127 -6.04 7.01 31.60
C ALA A 127 -6.82 6.02 32.49
N ASP A 128 -7.87 6.49 33.18
CA ASP A 128 -8.65 5.69 34.11
C ASP A 128 -9.94 5.11 33.50
N LYS A 129 -10.22 5.37 32.22
CA LYS A 129 -11.36 4.80 31.47
C LYS A 129 -11.10 3.35 31.06
N TYR A 130 -12.18 2.61 30.85
CA TYR A 130 -12.15 1.27 30.26
C TYR A 130 -12.34 1.33 28.74
N PRO A 131 -11.89 0.31 27.97
CA PRO A 131 -12.02 0.27 26.52
C PRO A 131 -13.44 0.47 25.98
N ARG A 132 -14.46 0.03 26.73
CA ARG A 132 -15.89 0.20 26.36
C ARG A 132 -16.36 1.65 26.38
N GLU A 133 -15.66 2.54 27.08
CA GLU A 133 -15.98 3.97 27.23
C GLU A 133 -15.28 4.83 26.18
N LEU A 134 -14.55 4.22 25.26
CA LEU A 134 -13.74 4.87 24.26
C LEU A 134 -14.34 4.75 22.84
N SER A 135 -14.12 5.77 22.02
CA SER A 135 -14.38 5.69 20.58
C SER A 135 -13.43 4.72 19.88
N GLY A 136 -13.73 4.38 18.61
CA GLY A 136 -12.86 3.53 17.78
C GLY A 136 -11.43 4.05 17.67
N GLY A 137 -11.27 5.33 17.33
CA GLY A 137 -9.95 5.96 17.23
C GLY A 137 -9.22 6.03 18.58
N GLN A 138 -9.94 6.28 19.68
CA GLN A 138 -9.34 6.25 21.02
C GLN A 138 -8.83 4.84 21.37
N ARG A 139 -9.60 3.79 21.07
CA ARG A 139 -9.15 2.39 21.28
C ARG A 139 -7.91 2.06 20.47
N GLN A 140 -7.84 2.52 19.23
CA GLN A 140 -6.66 2.37 18.37
C GLN A 140 -5.43 3.06 18.98
N ARG A 141 -5.56 4.32 19.43
CA ARG A 141 -4.48 5.07 20.09
C ARG A 141 -3.99 4.36 21.36
N VAL A 142 -4.89 3.77 22.16
CA VAL A 142 -4.49 2.95 23.31
C VAL A 142 -3.68 1.73 22.88
N ALA A 143 -4.11 1.01 21.82
CA ALA A 143 -3.38 -0.14 21.32
C ALA A 143 -1.99 0.27 20.77
N LEU A 144 -1.90 1.41 20.12
CA LEU A 144 -0.63 1.98 19.65
C LEU A 144 0.29 2.35 20.83
N ALA A 145 -0.23 3.06 21.84
CA ALA A 145 0.53 3.39 23.06
C ALA A 145 1.03 2.13 23.78
N ARG A 146 0.18 1.09 23.89
CA ARG A 146 0.55 -0.22 24.48
C ARG A 146 1.68 -0.90 23.71
N ALA A 147 1.66 -0.81 22.39
CA ALA A 147 2.71 -1.39 21.54
C ALA A 147 4.03 -0.60 21.60
N LEU A 148 3.95 0.74 21.73
CA LEU A 148 5.12 1.63 21.74
C LEU A 148 5.78 1.78 23.10
N VAL A 149 5.04 1.65 24.22
CA VAL A 149 5.57 1.86 25.57
C VAL A 149 6.73 0.96 25.94
N ILE A 150 6.83 -0.20 25.29
CA ILE A 150 7.92 -1.17 25.47
C ILE A 150 9.15 -0.83 24.61
N GLU A 151 9.13 0.28 23.86
CA GLU A 151 10.21 0.72 22.95
C GLU A 151 10.66 -0.41 22.00
N PRO A 152 9.73 -0.92 21.16
CA PRO A 152 10.06 -2.06 20.31
C PRO A 152 11.00 -1.64 19.17
N PRO A 153 11.96 -2.50 18.75
CA PRO A 153 12.79 -2.23 17.57
C PRO A 153 11.97 -2.15 16.28
N VAL A 154 10.90 -2.96 16.18
CA VAL A 154 9.95 -2.96 15.06
C VAL A 154 8.52 -2.95 15.58
N LEU A 155 7.69 -2.12 14.99
CA LEU A 155 6.25 -2.04 15.19
C LEU A 155 5.54 -2.74 14.02
N LEU A 156 4.69 -3.69 14.31
CA LEU A 156 3.87 -4.43 13.36
C LEU A 156 2.41 -3.98 13.49
N LEU A 157 1.79 -3.60 12.38
CA LEU A 157 0.42 -3.09 12.32
C LEU A 157 -0.41 -3.97 11.38
N ASP A 158 -1.37 -4.69 11.92
CA ASP A 158 -2.27 -5.55 11.13
C ASP A 158 -3.60 -4.82 10.89
N GLU A 159 -3.78 -4.22 9.72
CA GLU A 159 -4.94 -3.44 9.29
C GLU A 159 -5.42 -2.43 10.37
N PRO A 160 -4.54 -1.56 10.88
CA PRO A 160 -4.82 -0.79 12.08
C PRO A 160 -5.98 0.20 11.92
N LEU A 161 -6.32 0.61 10.70
CA LEU A 161 -7.30 1.65 10.40
C LEU A 161 -8.63 1.11 9.85
N SER A 162 -8.74 -0.21 9.63
CA SER A 162 -9.89 -0.84 8.94
C SER A 162 -11.24 -0.63 9.65
N ASN A 163 -11.24 -0.47 10.97
CA ASN A 163 -12.46 -0.33 11.79
C ASN A 163 -12.89 1.13 12.00
N LEU A 164 -12.33 2.09 11.26
CA LEU A 164 -12.63 3.51 11.35
C LEU A 164 -13.49 3.99 10.17
N ASP A 165 -14.33 4.99 10.41
CA ASP A 165 -14.98 5.72 9.32
C ASP A 165 -13.97 6.50 8.48
N ALA A 166 -14.35 6.92 7.27
CA ALA A 166 -13.43 7.51 6.30
C ALA A 166 -12.72 8.77 6.82
N LYS A 167 -13.44 9.67 7.51
CA LYS A 167 -12.87 10.91 8.04
C LYS A 167 -11.85 10.63 9.14
N LEU A 168 -12.22 9.80 10.10
CA LEU A 168 -11.36 9.43 11.22
C LEU A 168 -10.14 8.64 10.73
N ARG A 169 -10.31 7.82 9.68
CA ARG A 169 -9.22 7.07 9.05
C ARG A 169 -8.16 8.01 8.48
N GLU A 170 -8.57 9.03 7.73
CA GLU A 170 -7.65 10.03 7.16
C GLU A 170 -6.88 10.78 8.28
N GLU A 171 -7.58 11.25 9.31
CA GLU A 171 -6.94 11.90 10.46
C GLU A 171 -5.91 10.98 11.14
N MET A 172 -6.27 9.71 11.35
CA MET A 172 -5.43 8.71 12.01
C MET A 172 -4.22 8.27 11.16
N GLN A 173 -4.31 8.32 9.82
CA GLN A 173 -3.16 8.08 8.93
C GLN A 173 -2.05 9.09 9.21
N PHE A 174 -2.37 10.39 9.20
CA PHE A 174 -1.41 11.45 9.47
C PHE A 174 -0.82 11.33 10.88
N GLU A 175 -1.66 11.08 11.87
CA GLU A 175 -1.22 10.94 13.26
C GLU A 175 -0.28 9.75 13.45
N LEU A 176 -0.62 8.59 12.88
CA LEU A 176 0.21 7.38 12.93
C LEU A 176 1.61 7.66 12.34
N ARG A 177 1.66 8.35 11.20
CA ARG A 177 2.93 8.72 10.58
C ARG A 177 3.74 9.71 11.42
N GLN A 178 3.08 10.71 12.01
CA GLN A 178 3.74 11.66 12.91
C GLN A 178 4.32 10.96 14.15
N ILE A 179 3.55 10.07 14.78
CA ILE A 179 4.00 9.29 15.94
C ILE A 179 5.21 8.43 15.57
N GLN A 180 5.13 7.70 14.44
CA GLN A 180 6.21 6.85 13.98
C GLN A 180 7.51 7.65 13.74
N ARG A 181 7.42 8.81 13.07
CA ARG A 181 8.57 9.71 12.85
C ARG A 181 9.14 10.25 14.16
N LYS A 182 8.29 10.64 15.10
CA LYS A 182 8.70 11.18 16.41
C LYS A 182 9.44 10.14 17.26
N VAL A 183 8.96 8.88 17.22
CA VAL A 183 9.56 7.77 17.98
C VAL A 183 10.75 7.16 17.23
N GLY A 184 10.78 7.25 15.90
CA GLY A 184 11.83 6.65 15.07
C GLY A 184 11.77 5.12 15.02
N THR A 185 10.60 4.50 15.21
CA THR A 185 10.45 3.04 15.20
C THR A 185 10.29 2.54 13.78
N THR A 186 11.03 1.49 13.39
CA THR A 186 10.83 0.77 12.14
C THR A 186 9.43 0.16 12.14
N THR A 187 8.65 0.34 11.07
CA THR A 187 7.25 -0.07 11.05
C THR A 187 6.92 -0.90 9.82
N VAL A 188 6.25 -2.03 10.02
CA VAL A 188 5.65 -2.83 8.94
C VAL A 188 4.15 -2.86 9.14
N MET A 189 3.40 -2.38 8.15
CA MET A 189 1.94 -2.33 8.17
C MET A 189 1.35 -3.24 7.11
N VAL A 190 0.29 -3.94 7.43
CA VAL A 190 -0.57 -4.62 6.47
C VAL A 190 -1.81 -3.76 6.24
N THR A 191 -2.17 -3.56 5.00
CA THR A 191 -3.42 -2.91 4.61
C THR A 191 -3.92 -3.45 3.26
N HIS A 192 -5.21 -3.33 3.02
CA HIS A 192 -5.83 -3.50 1.71
C HIS A 192 -6.26 -2.14 1.11
N ASP A 193 -6.13 -1.07 1.87
CA ASP A 193 -6.46 0.30 1.43
C ASP A 193 -5.24 0.94 0.76
N GLN A 194 -5.41 1.30 -0.53
CA GLN A 194 -4.36 1.90 -1.34
C GLN A 194 -4.01 3.30 -0.83
N SER A 195 -4.99 4.07 -0.39
CA SER A 195 -4.76 5.44 0.10
C SER A 195 -3.90 5.43 1.36
N GLU A 196 -4.12 4.46 2.26
CA GLU A 196 -3.29 4.25 3.43
C GLU A 196 -1.84 3.96 3.04
N ALA A 197 -1.64 2.94 2.19
CA ALA A 197 -0.29 2.54 1.78
C ALA A 197 0.47 3.68 1.08
N MET A 198 -0.22 4.42 0.19
CA MET A 198 0.41 5.49 -0.59
C MET A 198 0.73 6.74 0.22
N SER A 199 -0.10 7.07 1.23
CA SER A 199 0.04 8.35 1.97
C SER A 199 1.08 8.31 3.08
N ILE A 200 1.27 7.15 3.74
CA ILE A 200 2.08 7.11 4.97
C ILE A 200 3.38 6.32 4.86
N SER A 201 3.56 5.51 3.80
CA SER A 201 4.72 4.63 3.69
C SER A 201 5.91 5.29 3.01
N ASP A 202 7.11 4.90 3.41
CA ASP A 202 8.34 5.20 2.66
C ASP A 202 8.45 4.25 1.46
N ARG A 203 8.09 2.97 1.65
CA ARG A 203 7.99 1.98 0.57
C ARG A 203 6.74 1.12 0.70
N VAL A 204 6.23 0.71 -0.45
CA VAL A 204 5.09 -0.21 -0.57
C VAL A 204 5.54 -1.51 -1.20
N VAL A 205 5.17 -2.61 -0.60
CA VAL A 205 5.31 -3.97 -1.12
C VAL A 205 3.97 -4.39 -1.67
N VAL A 206 3.81 -4.42 -2.99
CA VAL A 206 2.60 -4.93 -3.62
C VAL A 206 2.68 -6.45 -3.67
N MET A 207 1.67 -7.12 -3.11
CA MET A 207 1.60 -8.57 -3.02
C MET A 207 0.46 -9.13 -3.88
N GLU A 208 0.77 -10.19 -4.62
CA GLU A 208 -0.19 -10.94 -5.43
C GLU A 208 0.15 -12.44 -5.37
N GLY A 209 -0.84 -13.31 -5.18
CA GLY A 209 -0.64 -14.77 -5.20
C GLY A 209 0.46 -15.28 -4.27
N GLY A 210 0.64 -14.67 -3.09
CA GLY A 210 1.66 -15.06 -2.12
C GLY A 210 3.06 -14.50 -2.39
N ARG A 211 3.24 -13.63 -3.39
CA ARG A 211 4.55 -13.08 -3.79
C ARG A 211 4.57 -11.56 -3.71
N ALA A 212 5.73 -10.98 -3.47
CA ALA A 212 5.95 -9.55 -3.71
C ALA A 212 6.20 -9.33 -5.20
N THR A 213 5.31 -8.59 -5.86
CA THR A 213 5.39 -8.30 -7.30
C THR A 213 6.14 -7.00 -7.60
N GLN A 214 6.05 -6.03 -6.68
CA GLN A 214 6.85 -4.80 -6.76
C GLN A 214 7.10 -4.26 -5.35
N ILE A 215 8.33 -3.79 -5.11
CA ILE A 215 8.73 -3.11 -3.87
C ILE A 215 9.36 -1.79 -4.28
N ASP A 216 8.70 -0.67 -3.96
CA ASP A 216 9.17 0.66 -4.38
C ASP A 216 8.55 1.77 -3.50
N HIS A 217 8.99 3.01 -3.72
CA HIS A 217 8.32 4.20 -3.19
C HIS A 217 6.89 4.31 -3.74
N PRO A 218 5.92 4.85 -2.97
CA PRO A 218 4.52 4.98 -3.38
C PRO A 218 4.35 5.59 -4.77
N HIS A 219 5.03 6.71 -5.04
CA HIS A 219 5.00 7.39 -6.33
C HIS A 219 5.41 6.44 -7.48
N ASN A 220 6.48 5.67 -7.32
CA ASN A 220 6.96 4.75 -8.34
C ASN A 220 6.01 3.57 -8.57
N VAL A 221 5.40 3.02 -7.50
CA VAL A 221 4.38 1.97 -7.62
C VAL A 221 3.19 2.47 -8.46
N TYR A 222 2.81 3.73 -8.30
CA TYR A 222 1.69 4.34 -9.02
C TYR A 222 2.05 4.71 -10.47
N GLU A 223 3.16 5.42 -10.68
CA GLU A 223 3.55 5.96 -11.98
C GLU A 223 4.28 4.93 -12.87
N HIS A 224 4.96 3.95 -12.25
CA HIS A 224 5.77 2.94 -12.92
C HIS A 224 5.38 1.52 -12.49
N PRO A 225 4.10 1.13 -12.65
CA PRO A 225 3.67 -0.23 -12.34
C PRO A 225 4.41 -1.23 -13.23
N ARG A 226 4.84 -2.36 -12.67
CA ARG A 226 5.58 -3.39 -13.42
C ARG A 226 4.67 -4.40 -14.12
N THR A 227 3.43 -4.56 -13.66
CA THR A 227 2.48 -5.55 -14.17
C THR A 227 1.11 -4.92 -14.46
N ARG A 228 0.33 -5.60 -15.29
CA ARG A 228 -1.09 -5.29 -15.50
C ARG A 228 -1.85 -5.23 -14.18
N PHE A 229 -1.62 -6.23 -13.30
CA PHE A 229 -2.23 -6.29 -11.98
C PHE A 229 -1.96 -5.00 -11.18
N ILE A 230 -0.70 -4.61 -11.02
CA ILE A 230 -0.33 -3.41 -10.24
C ILE A 230 -0.99 -2.17 -10.83
N SER A 231 -0.95 -2.03 -12.16
CA SER A 231 -1.54 -0.88 -12.86
C SER A 231 -3.04 -0.72 -12.59
N THR A 232 -3.79 -1.83 -12.51
CA THR A 232 -5.24 -1.82 -12.25
C THR A 232 -5.60 -1.88 -10.79
N PHE A 233 -4.77 -2.52 -9.97
CA PHE A 233 -4.99 -2.65 -8.54
C PHE A 233 -4.66 -1.34 -7.81
N VAL A 234 -3.61 -0.61 -8.23
CA VAL A 234 -3.20 0.64 -7.62
C VAL A 234 -3.77 1.82 -8.41
N GLY A 235 -4.95 2.27 -8.00
CA GLY A 235 -5.71 3.31 -8.70
C GLY A 235 -6.46 2.78 -9.93
N LYS A 236 -6.98 3.72 -10.73
CA LYS A 236 -7.65 3.41 -12.01
C LYS A 236 -6.64 3.55 -13.14
N ALA A 237 -6.76 2.75 -14.19
CA ALA A 237 -5.95 2.85 -15.41
C ALA A 237 -6.76 2.51 -16.65
N ASN A 238 -6.51 3.22 -17.74
CA ASN A 238 -6.91 2.81 -19.06
C ASN A 238 -5.85 1.87 -19.61
N LEU A 239 -6.22 0.66 -20.01
CA LEU A 239 -5.34 -0.33 -20.59
C LEU A 239 -5.73 -0.54 -22.06
N LEU A 240 -4.81 -0.26 -22.96
CA LEU A 240 -5.02 -0.35 -24.40
C LEU A 240 -4.08 -1.43 -24.96
N GLU A 241 -4.65 -2.44 -25.57
CA GLU A 241 -3.87 -3.50 -26.22
C GLU A 241 -3.25 -2.99 -27.52
N GLY A 242 -1.94 -3.18 -27.65
CA GLY A 242 -1.19 -2.70 -28.80
C GLY A 242 -0.05 -3.64 -29.19
N ARG A 243 0.60 -3.29 -30.28
CA ARG A 243 1.80 -3.98 -30.76
C ARG A 243 2.93 -3.00 -30.97
N ILE A 244 4.12 -3.40 -30.60
CA ILE A 244 5.34 -2.63 -30.86
C ILE A 244 5.64 -2.63 -32.35
N ASN A 245 5.88 -1.43 -32.89
CA ASN A 245 6.32 -1.20 -34.25
C ASN A 245 7.65 -0.43 -34.20
N GLY A 246 8.60 -0.81 -35.07
CA GLY A 246 9.93 -0.22 -35.13
C GLY A 246 10.92 -0.86 -34.15
N ASP A 247 12.20 -0.51 -34.31
CA ASP A 247 13.31 -0.98 -33.51
C ASP A 247 13.82 0.17 -32.59
N SER A 248 14.44 -0.21 -31.45
CA SER A 248 15.11 0.75 -30.57
C SER A 248 16.12 1.64 -31.37
N PRO A 249 16.18 2.96 -31.12
CA PRO A 249 15.53 3.72 -30.05
C PRO A 249 14.20 4.40 -30.44
N ARG A 250 13.67 4.16 -31.62
CA ARG A 250 12.42 4.78 -32.11
C ARG A 250 11.32 3.73 -32.24
N GLN A 251 10.68 3.44 -31.12
CA GLN A 251 9.56 2.52 -31.09
C GLN A 251 8.23 3.28 -31.01
N THR A 252 7.20 2.71 -31.65
CA THR A 252 5.81 3.17 -31.51
C THR A 252 4.95 1.99 -31.08
N VAL A 253 3.87 2.26 -30.34
CA VAL A 253 2.81 1.29 -30.09
C VAL A 253 1.66 1.57 -31.02
N ARG A 254 1.27 0.58 -31.80
CA ARG A 254 0.09 0.65 -32.63
C ARG A 254 -1.11 0.05 -31.93
N ILE A 255 -2.17 0.86 -31.79
CA ILE A 255 -3.44 0.50 -31.15
C ILE A 255 -4.56 0.83 -32.16
N GLY A 256 -5.03 -0.16 -32.91
CA GLY A 256 -5.94 0.11 -34.04
C GLY A 256 -5.32 1.06 -35.06
N ALA A 257 -5.94 2.22 -35.25
CA ALA A 257 -5.45 3.30 -36.13
C ALA A 257 -4.51 4.28 -35.42
N LEU A 258 -4.45 4.28 -34.07
CA LEU A 258 -3.59 5.15 -33.29
C LEU A 258 -2.15 4.61 -33.26
N SER A 259 -1.18 5.51 -33.37
CA SER A 259 0.25 5.23 -33.15
C SER A 259 0.77 6.19 -32.08
N VAL A 260 1.36 5.66 -31.04
CA VAL A 260 1.89 6.44 -29.89
C VAL A 260 3.38 6.22 -29.83
N ASP A 261 4.15 7.31 -29.82
CA ASP A 261 5.58 7.25 -29.60
C ASP A 261 5.90 6.79 -28.18
N VAL A 262 6.78 5.83 -28.05
CA VAL A 262 7.23 5.32 -26.76
C VAL A 262 8.75 5.35 -26.70
N ALA A 263 9.28 5.75 -25.55
CA ALA A 263 10.70 5.61 -25.28
C ALA A 263 11.09 4.13 -25.31
N ASP A 264 12.35 3.82 -25.56
CA ASP A 264 12.88 2.45 -25.56
C ASP A 264 12.42 1.70 -24.32
N ALA A 265 11.48 0.78 -24.51
CA ALA A 265 10.80 0.07 -23.44
C ALA A 265 11.33 -1.36 -23.27
N GLY A 266 12.39 -1.72 -23.98
CA GLY A 266 12.99 -3.06 -23.95
C GLY A 266 12.14 -4.16 -24.59
N PHE A 267 11.05 -3.81 -25.29
CA PHE A 267 10.23 -4.78 -26.02
C PHE A 267 10.74 -4.97 -27.46
N ARG A 268 10.61 -6.20 -27.98
CA ARG A 268 10.96 -6.52 -29.37
C ARG A 268 9.88 -6.01 -30.33
N ALA A 269 10.27 -5.64 -31.54
CA ALA A 269 9.32 -5.34 -32.62
C ALA A 269 8.31 -6.50 -32.80
N GLY A 270 7.03 -6.17 -32.94
CA GLY A 270 5.93 -7.12 -33.05
C GLY A 270 5.39 -7.67 -31.74
N ALA A 271 6.03 -7.38 -30.59
CA ALA A 271 5.54 -7.82 -29.29
C ALA A 271 4.15 -7.22 -28.97
N SER A 272 3.29 -8.04 -28.38
CA SER A 272 2.02 -7.59 -27.80
C SER A 272 2.29 -6.93 -26.46
N VAL A 273 1.74 -5.72 -26.27
CA VAL A 273 1.92 -4.91 -25.05
C VAL A 273 0.61 -4.28 -24.64
N LEU A 274 0.55 -3.85 -23.40
CA LEU A 274 -0.52 -2.99 -22.88
C LEU A 274 0.04 -1.58 -22.69
N LEU A 275 -0.59 -0.60 -23.33
CA LEU A 275 -0.35 0.81 -23.05
C LEU A 275 -1.27 1.22 -21.90
N SER A 276 -0.67 1.54 -20.76
CA SER A 276 -1.37 2.03 -19.58
C SER A 276 -1.32 3.54 -19.49
N VAL A 277 -2.48 4.18 -19.32
CA VAL A 277 -2.61 5.63 -19.09
C VAL A 277 -3.57 5.87 -17.92
N ARG A 278 -3.14 6.71 -16.96
CA ARG A 278 -3.98 7.08 -15.82
C ARG A 278 -5.10 8.03 -16.25
N PRO A 279 -6.35 7.88 -15.74
CA PRO A 279 -7.47 8.75 -16.10
C PRO A 279 -7.23 10.24 -15.88
N GLU A 280 -6.48 10.62 -14.83
CA GLU A 280 -6.12 12.00 -14.49
C GLU A 280 -5.01 12.59 -15.38
N LYS A 281 -4.37 11.78 -16.21
CA LYS A 281 -3.38 12.22 -17.20
C LYS A 281 -4.02 12.51 -18.56
N LEU A 282 -5.26 12.07 -18.75
CA LEU A 282 -6.04 12.35 -19.94
C LEU A 282 -6.75 13.71 -19.82
N GLN A 283 -6.90 14.39 -20.94
CA GLN A 283 -7.60 15.66 -21.05
C GLN A 283 -8.70 15.57 -22.11
N LEU A 284 -9.84 16.21 -21.82
CA LEU A 284 -10.89 16.42 -22.81
C LEU A 284 -10.65 17.77 -23.49
N VAL A 285 -10.51 17.73 -24.82
CA VAL A 285 -10.29 18.90 -25.67
C VAL A 285 -11.38 18.97 -26.72
N ALA A 286 -11.44 20.07 -27.47
CA ALA A 286 -12.40 20.22 -28.55
C ALA A 286 -12.24 19.09 -29.60
N SER A 287 -13.35 18.60 -30.14
CA SER A 287 -13.33 17.58 -31.21
C SER A 287 -12.42 17.98 -32.34
N GLY A 288 -11.61 17.03 -32.86
CA GLY A 288 -10.60 17.24 -33.87
C GLY A 288 -9.28 17.89 -33.40
N SER A 289 -9.15 18.21 -32.06
CA SER A 289 -7.94 18.85 -31.55
C SER A 289 -7.08 17.91 -30.68
N GLY A 290 -7.54 16.68 -30.42
CA GLY A 290 -6.85 15.66 -29.64
C GLY A 290 -6.40 14.48 -30.47
N ARG A 291 -5.87 13.44 -29.76
CA ARG A 291 -5.40 12.19 -30.41
C ARG A 291 -6.55 11.30 -30.88
N LEU A 292 -7.65 11.31 -30.15
CA LEU A 292 -8.80 10.44 -30.40
C LEU A 292 -10.09 11.23 -30.21
N ASP A 293 -10.88 11.35 -31.26
CA ASP A 293 -12.26 11.82 -31.14
C ASP A 293 -13.12 10.75 -30.52
N GLY A 294 -14.10 11.18 -29.73
CA GLY A 294 -15.03 10.31 -29.04
C GLY A 294 -16.29 11.02 -28.62
N GLU A 295 -17.20 10.24 -28.06
CA GLU A 295 -18.45 10.70 -27.49
C GLU A 295 -18.48 10.42 -25.99
N VAL A 296 -18.91 11.40 -25.20
CA VAL A 296 -19.10 11.26 -23.75
C VAL A 296 -20.30 10.35 -23.51
N GLY A 297 -20.06 9.13 -23.02
CA GLY A 297 -21.11 8.18 -22.66
C GLY A 297 -21.67 8.50 -21.28
N GLU A 298 -20.98 8.10 -20.24
CA GLU A 298 -21.38 8.29 -18.83
C GLU A 298 -20.52 9.32 -18.13
N ARG A 299 -21.10 10.09 -17.22
CA ARG A 299 -20.37 11.00 -16.34
C ARG A 299 -20.75 10.80 -14.87
N PHE A 300 -19.77 10.89 -13.99
CA PHE A 300 -19.96 10.75 -12.55
C PHE A 300 -19.33 11.92 -11.82
N PHE A 301 -20.14 12.60 -11.00
CA PHE A 301 -19.63 13.68 -10.13
C PHE A 301 -19.07 13.10 -8.83
N LEU A 302 -17.78 13.31 -8.59
CA LEU A 302 -17.07 12.83 -7.41
C LEU A 302 -16.76 13.94 -6.39
N GLY A 303 -17.41 15.08 -6.50
CA GLY A 303 -17.19 16.27 -5.67
C GLY A 303 -16.05 17.15 -6.22
N SER A 304 -14.82 16.81 -5.94
CA SER A 304 -13.65 17.55 -6.45
C SER A 304 -13.30 17.28 -7.90
N GLN A 305 -13.91 16.27 -8.52
CA GLN A 305 -13.58 15.79 -9.86
C GLN A 305 -14.83 15.25 -10.57
N TRP A 306 -14.75 15.25 -11.91
CA TRP A 306 -15.67 14.56 -12.81
C TRP A 306 -14.95 13.35 -13.42
N LEU A 307 -15.57 12.18 -13.35
CA LEU A 307 -15.13 10.99 -14.08
C LEU A 307 -16.03 10.82 -15.31
N TYR A 308 -15.42 10.87 -16.48
CA TYR A 308 -16.08 10.63 -17.76
C TYR A 308 -15.70 9.26 -18.30
N ARG A 309 -16.65 8.58 -18.93
CA ARG A 309 -16.40 7.46 -19.83
C ARG A 309 -16.61 7.96 -21.24
N VAL A 310 -15.58 7.92 -22.06
CA VAL A 310 -15.58 8.44 -23.44
C VAL A 310 -15.45 7.25 -24.40
N ALA A 311 -16.46 7.02 -25.22
CA ALA A 311 -16.42 6.01 -26.27
C ALA A 311 -15.55 6.51 -27.42
N THR A 312 -14.50 5.76 -27.74
CA THR A 312 -13.53 6.10 -28.81
C THR A 312 -13.37 4.94 -29.79
N PRO A 313 -12.77 5.16 -30.96
CA PRO A 313 -12.53 4.11 -31.94
C PRO A 313 -11.63 2.95 -31.46
N ILE A 314 -10.92 3.14 -30.36
CA ILE A 314 -10.03 2.11 -29.77
C ILE A 314 -10.57 1.54 -28.45
N GLY A 315 -11.82 1.86 -28.09
CA GLY A 315 -12.49 1.43 -26.87
C GLY A 315 -12.83 2.59 -25.94
N ASP A 316 -13.50 2.25 -24.84
CA ASP A 316 -13.92 3.23 -23.84
C ASP A 316 -12.73 3.69 -22.99
N LEU A 317 -12.58 5.01 -22.84
CA LEU A 317 -11.57 5.61 -21.99
C LEU A 317 -12.20 6.31 -20.80
N MET A 318 -11.64 6.07 -19.62
CA MET A 318 -11.94 6.84 -18.41
C MET A 318 -11.08 8.11 -18.40
N VAL A 319 -11.70 9.28 -18.25
CA VAL A 319 -11.01 10.56 -18.11
C VAL A 319 -11.45 11.22 -16.80
N LEU A 320 -10.48 11.64 -16.00
CA LEU A 320 -10.73 12.28 -14.71
C LEU A 320 -10.36 13.76 -14.79
N CYS A 321 -11.38 14.63 -14.77
CA CYS A 321 -11.21 16.07 -14.88
C CYS A 321 -11.44 16.75 -13.52
N PRO A 322 -10.63 17.73 -13.10
CA PRO A 322 -10.90 18.53 -11.92
C PRO A 322 -12.23 19.27 -12.02
N ASN A 323 -12.94 19.39 -10.89
CA ASN A 323 -14.10 20.29 -10.78
C ASN A 323 -13.58 21.72 -10.52
N ASP A 324 -13.21 22.44 -11.58
CA ASP A 324 -12.61 23.78 -11.52
C ASP A 324 -13.65 24.91 -11.72
N GLY A 325 -14.95 24.56 -11.72
CA GLY A 325 -16.06 25.51 -11.89
C GLY A 325 -16.42 25.79 -13.34
N ARG A 326 -15.80 25.11 -14.31
CA ARG A 326 -16.25 25.13 -15.70
C ARG A 326 -17.46 24.24 -15.88
N ASP A 327 -18.24 24.52 -16.92
CA ASP A 327 -19.36 23.66 -17.29
C ASP A 327 -18.88 22.25 -17.61
N ALA A 328 -19.48 21.26 -16.96
CA ALA A 328 -19.18 19.86 -17.24
C ALA A 328 -19.77 19.47 -18.60
N LEU A 329 -19.05 18.64 -19.36
CA LEU A 329 -19.56 18.10 -20.61
C LEU A 329 -20.78 17.21 -20.32
N GLU A 330 -21.82 17.36 -21.16
CA GLU A 330 -23.02 16.54 -21.08
C GLU A 330 -22.80 15.17 -21.76
N GLU A 331 -23.60 14.17 -21.36
CA GLU A 331 -23.65 12.89 -22.06
C GLU A 331 -24.11 13.09 -23.50
N GLY A 332 -23.49 12.41 -24.45
CA GLY A 332 -23.65 12.61 -25.89
C GLY A 332 -22.82 13.74 -26.50
N ALA A 333 -22.09 14.50 -25.70
CA ALA A 333 -21.20 15.53 -26.22
C ALA A 333 -20.01 14.91 -26.95
N HIS A 334 -19.65 15.49 -28.10
CA HIS A 334 -18.45 15.12 -28.85
C HIS A 334 -17.23 15.88 -28.30
N ALA A 335 -16.18 15.14 -27.95
CA ALA A 335 -14.91 15.68 -27.46
C ALA A 335 -13.77 14.79 -27.96
N ALA A 336 -12.57 15.35 -28.01
CA ALA A 336 -11.38 14.54 -28.25
C ALA A 336 -10.64 14.30 -26.94
N VAL A 337 -10.03 13.11 -26.81
CA VAL A 337 -9.15 12.74 -25.71
C VAL A 337 -7.71 12.97 -26.14
N ASP A 338 -6.94 13.64 -25.30
CA ASP A 338 -5.51 13.88 -25.51
C ASP A 338 -4.70 13.60 -24.25
N TRP A 339 -3.41 13.31 -24.42
CA TRP A 339 -2.44 13.12 -23.35
C TRP A 339 -1.00 13.31 -23.81
N PRO A 340 -0.09 13.76 -22.96
CA PRO A 340 1.34 13.81 -23.27
C PRO A 340 1.96 12.39 -23.34
N ASP A 341 2.87 12.16 -24.30
CA ASP A 341 3.50 10.84 -24.51
C ASP A 341 4.16 10.28 -23.25
N HIS A 342 4.80 11.14 -22.44
CA HIS A 342 5.48 10.73 -21.20
C HIS A 342 4.53 10.23 -20.12
N CYS A 343 3.22 10.41 -20.26
CA CYS A 343 2.21 9.93 -19.31
C CYS A 343 1.79 8.47 -19.55
N THR A 344 2.31 7.84 -20.59
CA THR A 344 2.02 6.44 -20.93
C THR A 344 3.06 5.49 -20.34
N ARG A 345 2.63 4.26 -20.03
CA ARG A 345 3.50 3.17 -19.59
C ARG A 345 3.22 1.92 -20.41
N LEU A 346 4.28 1.24 -20.81
CA LEU A 346 4.18 -0.06 -21.47
C LEU A 346 4.29 -1.17 -20.43
N LEU A 347 3.37 -2.09 -20.52
CA LEU A 347 3.33 -3.29 -19.69
C LEU A 347 3.36 -4.51 -20.60
N PRO A 348 3.94 -5.64 -20.17
CA PRO A 348 3.82 -6.90 -20.90
C PRO A 348 2.34 -7.29 -20.99
N ALA A 349 1.95 -7.86 -22.13
CA ALA A 349 0.59 -8.36 -22.32
C ALA A 349 0.30 -9.57 -21.45
N ASP A 350 1.32 -10.43 -21.22
CA ASP A 350 1.27 -11.61 -20.37
C ASP A 350 2.04 -11.36 -19.06
N ASP A 351 1.41 -11.62 -17.92
CA ASP A 351 2.00 -11.40 -16.58
C ASP A 351 3.16 -12.38 -16.26
N GLU A 352 3.35 -13.43 -17.04
CA GLU A 352 4.39 -14.47 -16.80
C GLU A 352 5.83 -13.96 -16.96
N THR A 353 6.05 -12.87 -17.70
CA THR A 353 7.41 -12.42 -18.07
C THR A 353 8.12 -11.62 -16.97
N VAL A 354 7.42 -11.09 -15.98
CA VAL A 354 7.96 -10.15 -14.98
C VAL A 354 8.50 -10.84 -13.73
N VAL A 355 8.15 -12.10 -13.50
CA VAL A 355 8.50 -12.84 -12.27
C VAL A 355 10.01 -13.16 -12.18
N ALA A 356 10.74 -13.10 -13.28
CA ALA A 356 12.16 -13.48 -13.33
C ALA A 356 13.13 -12.39 -12.79
N GLU A 357 12.76 -11.10 -12.81
CA GLU A 357 13.66 -10.00 -12.43
C GLU A 357 13.60 -9.58 -10.96
N VAL A 358 12.54 -9.93 -10.23
CA VAL A 358 12.41 -9.60 -8.78
C VAL A 358 13.15 -10.60 -7.90
N ALA A 359 13.59 -11.73 -8.47
CA ALA A 359 14.31 -12.81 -7.76
C ALA A 359 15.86 -12.67 -7.84
N ALA A 360 16.37 -11.67 -8.50
CA ALA A 360 17.81 -11.35 -8.58
C ALA A 360 18.11 -10.10 -7.72
#